data_76e9af992972d091866f841b29361240
#
_entry.id   76e9af992972d091866f841b29361240
#
_cell.length_a   1.000
_cell.length_b   1.000
_cell.length_c   1.000
_cell.angle_alpha   90.00
_cell.angle_beta   90.00
_cell.angle_gamma   90.00
#
_symmetry.space_group_name_H-M   'P 1'
#
loop_
_entity.id
_entity.type
_entity.pdbx_description
1 polymer ?
#
loop_
_entity_poly.entity_id
_entity_poly.type
_entity_poly.pdbx_seq_one_letter_code
_entity_poly.pdbx_strand_id
1 'polypeptide(L)'
;MERVFRYHVSGDILDEDYFKRMIRLAEDVPTCTFFTYTKQFTIVNNVIEKRKAAKKRALPKNLIILFSGWGKDFRPDNPHKLRTAEVVFKGEEKPASWFQCPEQIDAKKQWKCTDCFLHGTGCFDSKIKTIAFLQH
;
A
#
# COMPACT_ATOMS: atom_id res chain seq x y z
N MET A 1 -8.50 -15.76 -14.54
CA MET A 1 -7.87 -15.94 -13.21
C MET A 1 -7.31 -14.61 -12.74
N GLU A 2 -7.79 -14.13 -11.62
CA GLU A 2 -7.24 -12.94 -11.00
C GLU A 2 -5.85 -13.24 -10.45
N ARG A 3 -4.93 -12.29 -10.64
CA ARG A 3 -3.54 -12.40 -10.19
C ARG A 3 -3.19 -11.21 -9.32
N VAL A 4 -2.25 -11.41 -8.41
CA VAL A 4 -1.70 -10.35 -7.57
C VAL A 4 -0.18 -10.28 -7.77
N PHE A 5 0.33 -9.06 -7.88
CA PHE A 5 1.75 -8.77 -8.00
C PHE A 5 2.16 -7.71 -6.98
N ARG A 6 3.16 -8.03 -6.18
CA ARG A 6 3.75 -7.07 -5.23
C ARG A 6 5.02 -6.50 -5.80
N TYR A 7 5.08 -5.16 -5.88
CA TYR A 7 6.31 -4.45 -6.17
C TYR A 7 7.21 -4.36 -4.94
N HIS A 8 8.50 -4.32 -5.16
CA HIS A 8 9.51 -3.93 -4.19
C HIS A 8 9.48 -4.77 -2.89
N VAL A 9 9.82 -6.04 -3.01
CA VAL A 9 10.21 -6.85 -1.83
C VAL A 9 11.42 -6.20 -1.16
N SER A 10 12.28 -5.54 -1.96
CA SER A 10 13.39 -4.71 -1.54
C SER A 10 13.46 -3.47 -2.43
N GLY A 11 13.80 -2.32 -1.85
CA GLY A 11 13.82 -1.03 -2.57
C GLY A 11 12.48 -0.31 -2.57
N ASP A 12 12.37 0.73 -3.40
CA ASP A 12 11.19 1.61 -3.47
C ASP A 12 11.05 2.20 -4.88
N ILE A 13 10.01 3.01 -5.09
CA ILE A 13 9.75 3.76 -6.32
C ILE A 13 10.95 4.69 -6.59
N LEU A 14 11.56 4.54 -7.76
CA LEU A 14 12.80 5.24 -8.10
C LEU A 14 12.57 6.73 -8.41
N ASP A 15 11.60 7.02 -9.28
CA ASP A 15 11.28 8.37 -9.75
C ASP A 15 9.84 8.44 -10.30
N GLU A 16 9.44 9.63 -10.78
CA GLU A 16 8.11 9.81 -11.38
C GLU A 16 7.89 8.97 -12.63
N ASP A 17 8.89 8.82 -13.49
CA ASP A 17 8.79 8.01 -14.71
C ASP A 17 8.56 6.55 -14.38
N TYR A 18 9.27 6.03 -13.39
CA TYR A 18 9.06 4.67 -12.88
C TYR A 18 7.63 4.48 -12.38
N PHE A 19 7.12 5.42 -11.58
CA PHE A 19 5.76 5.35 -11.06
C PHE A 19 4.70 5.45 -12.17
N LYS A 20 4.91 6.31 -13.16
CA LYS A 20 4.03 6.39 -14.34
C LYS A 20 3.99 5.07 -15.12
N ARG A 21 5.11 4.36 -15.22
CA ARG A 21 5.16 3.02 -15.82
C ARG A 21 4.40 1.98 -15.02
N MET A 22 4.44 2.06 -13.69
CA MET A 22 3.62 1.19 -12.83
C MET A 22 2.14 1.43 -13.10
N ILE A 23 1.71 2.69 -13.21
CA ILE A 23 0.33 3.06 -13.55
C ILE A 23 -0.07 2.50 -14.91
N ARG A 24 0.77 2.70 -15.93
CA ARG A 24 0.51 2.21 -17.28
C ARG A 24 0.39 0.68 -17.31
N LEU A 25 1.27 -0.02 -16.63
CA LEU A 25 1.21 -1.48 -16.54
C LEU A 25 -0.10 -1.95 -15.89
N ALA A 26 -0.55 -1.27 -14.86
CA ALA A 26 -1.84 -1.59 -14.22
C ALA A 26 -3.01 -1.35 -15.19
N GLU A 27 -2.99 -0.27 -15.96
CA GLU A 27 -4.00 0.02 -16.98
C GLU A 27 -4.00 -1.01 -18.11
N ASP A 28 -2.82 -1.47 -18.53
CA ASP A 28 -2.65 -2.44 -19.62
C ASP A 28 -3.00 -3.87 -19.20
N VAL A 29 -2.92 -4.18 -17.91
CA VAL A 29 -3.18 -5.52 -17.37
C VAL A 29 -4.26 -5.47 -16.28
N PRO A 30 -5.51 -5.18 -16.65
CA PRO A 30 -6.59 -4.99 -15.69
C PRO A 30 -6.97 -6.26 -14.89
N THR A 31 -6.55 -7.43 -15.35
CA THR A 31 -6.78 -8.72 -14.67
C THR A 31 -5.78 -9.01 -13.57
N CYS A 32 -4.77 -8.16 -13.39
CA CYS A 32 -3.80 -8.28 -12.31
C CYS A 32 -3.99 -7.16 -11.30
N THR A 33 -3.97 -7.47 -10.02
CA THR A 33 -3.90 -6.48 -8.94
C THR A 33 -2.44 -6.29 -8.57
N PHE A 34 -1.99 -5.04 -8.64
CA PHE A 34 -0.64 -4.64 -8.26
C PHE A 34 -0.70 -3.90 -6.92
N PHE A 35 0.24 -4.17 -6.03
CA PHE A 35 0.32 -3.42 -4.78
C PHE A 35 1.77 -3.19 -4.34
N THR A 36 1.97 -2.12 -3.57
CA THR A 36 3.26 -1.79 -2.97
C THR A 36 3.09 -0.93 -1.73
N TYR A 37 4.09 -1.01 -0.86
CA TYR A 37 4.31 -0.03 0.21
C TYR A 37 5.40 0.93 -0.25
N THR A 38 5.23 2.22 0.01
CA THR A 38 6.22 3.21 -0.41
C THR A 38 6.44 4.29 0.64
N LYS A 39 7.67 4.77 0.71
CA LYS A 39 8.05 5.99 1.44
C LYS A 39 8.28 7.18 0.50
N GLN A 40 8.09 6.99 -0.79
CA GLN A 40 8.23 8.04 -1.81
C GLN A 40 6.94 8.87 -1.96
N PHE A 41 6.52 9.50 -0.86
CA PHE A 41 5.25 10.23 -0.78
C PHE A 41 5.16 11.37 -1.78
N THR A 42 6.22 12.14 -1.92
CA THR A 42 6.29 13.29 -2.85
C THR A 42 6.09 12.85 -4.30
N ILE A 43 6.77 11.79 -4.73
CA ILE A 43 6.64 11.25 -6.09
C ILE A 43 5.19 10.85 -6.37
N VAL A 44 4.59 10.07 -5.47
CA VAL A 44 3.22 9.58 -5.63
C VAL A 44 2.23 10.75 -5.62
N ASN A 45 2.35 11.66 -4.66
CA ASN A 45 1.46 12.81 -4.54
C ASN A 45 1.53 13.71 -5.80
N ASN A 46 2.72 13.99 -6.30
CA ASN A 46 2.90 14.82 -7.50
C ASN A 46 2.23 14.19 -8.73
N VAL A 47 2.39 12.90 -8.93
CA VAL A 47 1.76 12.20 -10.06
C VAL A 47 0.24 12.19 -9.93
N ILE A 48 -0.29 11.95 -8.72
CA ILE A 48 -1.73 11.97 -8.47
C ILE A 48 -2.30 13.39 -8.75
N GLU A 49 -1.62 14.45 -8.30
CA GLU A 49 -2.06 15.82 -8.56
C GLU A 49 -2.11 16.15 -10.04
N LYS A 50 -1.07 15.78 -10.80
CA LYS A 50 -1.03 15.95 -12.25
C LYS A 50 -2.16 15.19 -12.96
N ARG A 51 -2.46 13.97 -12.52
CA ARG A 51 -3.55 13.17 -13.06
C ARG A 51 -4.91 13.80 -12.77
N LYS A 52 -5.15 14.26 -11.55
CA LYS A 52 -6.39 14.96 -11.19
C LYS A 52 -6.57 16.26 -11.95
N ALA A 53 -5.50 17.04 -12.13
CA ALA A 53 -5.52 18.25 -12.94
C ALA A 53 -5.88 17.98 -14.41
N ALA A 54 -5.47 16.83 -14.93
CA ALA A 54 -5.84 16.35 -16.27
C ALA A 54 -7.21 15.66 -16.31
N LYS A 55 -8.01 15.74 -15.25
CA LYS A 55 -9.32 15.08 -15.09
C LYS A 55 -9.28 13.56 -15.23
N LYS A 56 -8.14 12.97 -14.91
CA LYS A 56 -7.96 11.51 -14.85
C LYS A 56 -8.26 10.99 -13.45
N ARG A 57 -8.56 9.70 -13.35
CA ARG A 57 -8.61 9.03 -12.06
C ARG A 57 -7.25 9.11 -11.36
N ALA A 58 -7.25 9.30 -10.02
CA ALA A 58 -6.02 9.41 -9.24
C ALA A 58 -5.07 8.22 -9.49
N LEU A 59 -5.58 7.00 -9.35
CA LEU A 59 -4.85 5.76 -9.64
C LEU A 59 -5.80 4.74 -10.29
N PRO A 60 -5.28 3.79 -11.09
CA PRO A 60 -6.08 2.64 -11.57
C PRO A 60 -6.62 1.83 -10.38
N LYS A 61 -7.81 1.23 -10.54
CA LYS A 61 -8.45 0.42 -9.47
C LYS A 61 -7.59 -0.74 -9.00
N ASN A 62 -6.82 -1.31 -9.91
CA ASN A 62 -5.99 -2.48 -9.68
C ASN A 62 -4.56 -2.14 -9.26
N LEU A 63 -4.25 -0.86 -8.97
CA LEU A 63 -2.98 -0.43 -8.39
C LEU A 63 -3.21 0.11 -6.97
N ILE A 64 -2.78 -0.65 -5.99
CA ILE A 64 -2.92 -0.34 -4.57
C ILE A 64 -1.60 0.20 -4.05
N ILE A 65 -1.60 1.45 -3.63
CA ILE A 65 -0.44 2.11 -3.01
C ILE A 65 -0.76 2.35 -1.53
N LEU A 66 0.09 1.84 -0.66
CA LEU A 66 0.05 2.13 0.77
C LEU A 66 1.27 2.95 1.15
N PHE A 67 1.05 4.08 1.80
CA PHE A 67 2.13 4.89 2.36
C PHE A 67 2.67 4.25 3.63
N SER A 68 3.98 4.02 3.67
CA SER A 68 4.64 3.38 4.80
C SER A 68 5.13 4.43 5.80
N GLY A 69 4.47 4.51 6.96
CA GLY A 69 4.90 5.34 8.09
C GLY A 69 5.89 4.59 8.99
N TRP A 70 6.60 5.34 9.81
CA TRP A 70 7.57 4.81 10.78
C TRP A 70 7.46 5.56 12.11
N GLY A 71 6.41 5.23 12.85
CA GLY A 71 6.15 5.86 14.14
C GLY A 71 5.72 7.32 14.06
N LYS A 72 5.75 8.01 15.19
CA LYS A 72 5.25 9.39 15.31
C LYS A 72 6.10 10.42 14.56
N ASP A 73 7.40 10.13 14.41
CA ASP A 73 8.38 11.07 13.85
C ASP A 73 8.49 10.98 12.32
N PHE A 74 7.94 9.95 11.72
CA PHE A 74 7.95 9.77 10.27
C PHE A 74 6.56 9.41 9.75
N ARG A 75 5.73 10.43 9.61
CA ARG A 75 4.40 10.29 9.03
C ARG A 75 4.36 10.75 7.59
N PRO A 76 3.64 10.04 6.72
CA PRO A 76 3.50 10.44 5.33
C PRO A 76 2.75 11.76 5.20
N ASP A 77 3.23 12.65 4.32
CA ASP A 77 2.43 13.71 3.74
C ASP A 77 1.40 13.07 2.79
N ASN A 78 0.12 13.15 3.16
CA ASN A 78 -0.94 12.35 2.54
C ASN A 78 -2.19 13.16 2.19
N PRO A 79 -2.05 14.20 1.32
CA PRO A 79 -3.16 15.08 0.97
C PRO A 79 -4.28 14.34 0.20
N HIS A 80 -3.96 13.24 -0.46
CA HIS A 80 -4.91 12.44 -1.24
C HIS A 80 -5.54 11.29 -0.45
N LYS A 81 -5.25 11.22 0.85
CA LYS A 81 -5.83 10.23 1.78
C LYS A 81 -5.63 8.78 1.34
N LEU A 82 -4.45 8.48 0.83
CA LEU A 82 -4.07 7.10 0.56
C LEU A 82 -4.03 6.30 1.86
N ARG A 83 -4.22 5.00 1.74
CA ARG A 83 -4.14 4.08 2.86
C ARG A 83 -2.69 3.98 3.34
N THR A 84 -2.50 3.66 4.61
CA THR A 84 -1.18 3.64 5.23
C THR A 84 -0.85 2.28 5.84
N ALA A 85 0.44 2.00 5.90
CA ALA A 85 1.01 0.92 6.70
C ALA A 85 1.90 1.55 7.78
N GLU A 86 1.67 1.20 9.03
CA GLU A 86 2.33 1.81 10.19
C GLU A 86 3.01 0.76 11.06
N VAL A 87 4.13 1.11 11.65
CA VAL A 87 4.81 0.27 12.63
C VAL A 87 4.36 0.62 14.04
N VAL A 88 4.00 -0.40 14.81
CA VAL A 88 3.75 -0.28 16.25
C VAL A 88 5.01 -0.78 16.96
N PHE A 89 5.71 0.12 17.65
CA PHE A 89 6.94 -0.21 18.35
C PHE A 89 6.67 -0.98 19.64
N LYS A 90 7.69 -1.70 20.12
CA LYS A 90 7.60 -2.43 21.40
C LYS A 90 7.23 -1.48 22.52
N GLY A 91 6.23 -1.87 23.32
CA GLY A 91 5.71 -1.07 24.42
C GLY A 91 4.64 -0.06 24.04
N GLU A 92 4.33 0.10 22.76
CA GLU A 92 3.22 0.92 22.28
C GLU A 92 1.96 0.08 22.10
N GLU A 93 0.81 0.68 22.39
CA GLU A 93 -0.48 0.06 22.06
C GLU A 93 -0.88 0.36 20.61
N LYS A 94 -1.30 -0.70 19.93
CA LYS A 94 -1.89 -0.55 18.60
C LYS A 94 -3.27 0.10 18.73
N PRO A 95 -3.55 1.21 18.01
CA PRO A 95 -4.90 1.74 17.93
C PRO A 95 -5.91 0.68 17.49
N ALA A 96 -7.07 0.63 18.13
CA ALA A 96 -8.10 -0.38 17.84
C ALA A 96 -8.58 -0.34 16.38
N SER A 97 -8.55 0.84 15.75
CA SER A 97 -8.95 1.04 14.34
C SER A 97 -7.92 0.54 13.32
N TRP A 98 -6.71 0.21 13.76
CA TRP A 98 -5.67 -0.29 12.86
C TRP A 98 -5.79 -1.81 12.70
N PHE A 99 -5.75 -2.25 11.46
CA PHE A 99 -5.81 -3.66 11.12
C PHE A 99 -4.41 -4.27 11.22
N GLN A 100 -4.22 -5.24 12.10
CA GLN A 100 -2.94 -5.95 12.22
C GLN A 100 -2.74 -6.92 11.05
N CYS A 101 -1.54 -6.89 10.45
CA CYS A 101 -1.18 -7.81 9.37
C CYS A 101 -1.29 -9.26 9.83
N PRO A 102 -2.13 -10.11 9.20
CA PRO A 102 -2.34 -11.49 9.62
C PRO A 102 -1.09 -12.36 9.53
N GLU A 103 -0.17 -12.04 8.63
CA GLU A 103 1.11 -12.76 8.50
C GLU A 103 1.92 -12.70 9.80
N GLN A 104 1.79 -11.60 10.55
CA GLN A 104 2.48 -11.43 11.83
C GLN A 104 1.78 -12.14 13.01
N ILE A 105 0.48 -12.41 12.88
CA ILE A 105 -0.32 -13.10 13.93
C ILE A 105 -0.16 -14.60 13.82
N ASP A 106 0.01 -15.11 12.61
CA ASP A 106 0.11 -16.55 12.36
C ASP A 106 1.47 -17.08 12.79
N ALA A 107 1.48 -17.75 13.96
CA ALA A 107 2.70 -18.35 14.53
C ALA A 107 3.37 -19.39 13.62
N LYS A 108 2.59 -20.02 12.75
CA LYS A 108 3.09 -21.01 11.77
C LYS A 108 3.55 -20.37 10.47
N LYS A 109 3.36 -19.06 10.32
CA LYS A 109 3.69 -18.30 9.10
C LYS A 109 3.11 -18.88 7.81
N GLN A 110 1.91 -19.46 7.91
CA GLN A 110 1.20 -20.05 6.77
C GLN A 110 0.40 -19.01 5.99
N TRP A 111 -0.06 -17.94 6.67
CA TRP A 111 -0.81 -16.85 6.05
C TRP A 111 0.11 -15.94 5.23
N LYS A 112 -0.24 -15.72 3.97
CA LYS A 112 0.54 -14.90 3.02
C LYS A 112 -0.29 -13.78 2.43
N CYS A 113 0.37 -12.83 1.77
CA CYS A 113 -0.31 -11.74 1.09
C CYS A 113 -1.35 -12.22 0.07
N THR A 114 -1.10 -13.35 -0.59
CA THR A 114 -2.05 -13.98 -1.51
C THR A 114 -3.34 -14.42 -0.81
N ASP A 115 -3.26 -14.83 0.45
CA ASP A 115 -4.46 -15.20 1.23
C ASP A 115 -5.30 -13.96 1.54
N CYS A 116 -4.68 -12.85 1.92
CA CYS A 116 -5.39 -11.58 2.07
C CYS A 116 -6.06 -11.14 0.76
N PHE A 117 -5.39 -11.31 -0.36
CA PHE A 117 -5.95 -10.99 -1.68
C PHE A 117 -7.17 -11.85 -1.99
N LEU A 118 -7.08 -13.16 -1.81
CA LEU A 118 -8.17 -14.10 -2.08
C LEU A 118 -9.39 -13.87 -1.17
N HIS A 119 -9.16 -13.47 0.07
CA HIS A 119 -10.24 -13.17 1.04
C HIS A 119 -10.71 -11.72 1.01
N GLY A 120 -10.09 -10.84 0.21
CA GLY A 120 -10.46 -9.43 0.11
C GLY A 120 -10.30 -8.68 1.43
N THR A 121 -9.26 -8.99 2.21
CA THR A 121 -9.01 -8.40 3.53
C THR A 121 -7.67 -7.66 3.59
N GLY A 122 -7.38 -7.00 4.71
CA GLY A 122 -6.13 -6.32 4.97
C GLY A 122 -5.81 -5.27 3.91
N CYS A 123 -4.67 -5.43 3.25
CA CYS A 123 -4.21 -4.50 2.21
C CYS A 123 -5.16 -4.41 1.02
N PHE A 124 -6.00 -5.38 0.82
CA PHE A 124 -6.95 -5.48 -0.31
C PHE A 124 -8.38 -5.08 0.05
N ASP A 125 -8.64 -4.71 1.31
CA ASP A 125 -9.93 -4.16 1.73
C ASP A 125 -9.86 -2.64 1.79
N SER A 126 -10.54 -1.97 0.86
CA SER A 126 -10.56 -0.50 0.75
C SER A 126 -11.15 0.20 1.98
N LYS A 127 -11.89 -0.50 2.83
CA LYS A 127 -12.45 0.05 4.07
C LYS A 127 -11.41 0.16 5.18
N ILE A 128 -10.34 -0.62 5.12
CA ILE A 128 -9.24 -0.59 6.08
C ILE A 128 -8.28 0.54 5.68
N LYS A 129 -8.17 1.55 6.53
CA LYS A 129 -7.32 2.73 6.25
C LYS A 129 -5.87 2.51 6.62
N THR A 130 -5.61 1.80 7.72
CA THR A 130 -4.25 1.61 8.23
C THR A 130 -4.00 0.15 8.56
N ILE A 131 -2.92 -0.39 7.99
CA ILE A 131 -2.39 -1.71 8.30
C ILE A 131 -1.31 -1.54 9.34
N ALA A 132 -1.38 -2.30 10.44
CA ALA A 132 -0.40 -2.27 11.50
C ALA A 132 0.59 -3.43 11.37
N PHE A 133 1.87 -3.10 11.48
CA PHE A 133 2.96 -4.06 11.60
C PHE A 133 3.59 -3.89 12.98
N LEU A 134 3.65 -4.97 13.76
CA LEU A 134 4.29 -4.94 15.08
C LEU A 134 5.81 -5.08 14.94
N GLN A 135 6.54 -4.28 15.70
CA GLN A 135 7.99 -4.42 15.78
C GLN A 135 8.36 -5.72 16.48
N HIS A 136 9.19 -6.48 15.86
CA HIS A 136 9.76 -7.70 16.44
C HIS A 136 10.96 -7.45 17.33
#